data_e5a55c72429084e1901dbc638aec9e0c
#
_entry.id   e5a55c72429084e1901dbc638aec9e0c
#
_cell.length_a   1.000
_cell.length_b   1.000
_cell.length_c   1.000
_cell.angle_alpha   90.00
_cell.angle_beta   90.00
_cell.angle_gamma   90.00
#
_symmetry.space_group_name_H-M   'P 1'
#
loop_
_entity.id
_entity.type
_entity.pdbx_description
1 polymer ?
#
loop_
_entity_poly.entity_id
_entity_poly.type
_entity_poly.pdbx_seq_one_letter_code
_entity_poly.pdbx_strand_id
1 'polypeptide(L)'
;MIKRISVIFSICTLLCLIVSSESAVAQYNSSKNPAPIGSAVKSMVELGSVYSSIYDITITVLETVRGKDAMKLLKKADSKNKKPPKGFEYILVKVKFEMKSRAVSDKLSFDLGDEPLQWVALASDLTEYPRVSVTVPAPALKGTVKPGDSTEGWVVFAVDKKDNGPVMVFDPDSGGATGRGKTLFFRLLKGE
;
A
#
# COMPACT_ATOMS: atom_id res chain seq x y z
N MET A 1 -70.48 5.87 11.91
CA MET A 1 -69.64 6.86 12.65
C MET A 1 -68.34 6.17 13.10
N ILE A 2 -67.23 6.78 12.77
CA ILE A 2 -65.86 6.45 13.24
C ILE A 2 -65.24 5.19 12.69
N LYS A 3 -64.56 5.34 11.53
CA LYS A 3 -63.43 4.52 11.10
C LYS A 3 -62.43 5.46 10.42
N ARG A 4 -61.44 5.92 11.14
CA ARG A 4 -60.18 6.53 10.60
C ARG A 4 -59.25 6.71 11.79
N ILE A 5 -58.30 5.78 11.97
CA ILE A 5 -57.02 5.96 12.65
C ILE A 5 -56.32 4.60 12.54
N SER A 6 -55.39 4.43 11.62
CA SER A 6 -54.32 3.41 11.66
C SER A 6 -53.60 3.37 10.29
N VAL A 7 -52.86 4.40 9.91
CA VAL A 7 -51.90 4.34 8.77
C VAL A 7 -50.75 5.36 9.00
N ILE A 8 -50.27 5.55 10.17
CA ILE A 8 -49.07 6.39 10.40
C ILE A 8 -48.15 5.72 11.43
N PHE A 9 -47.73 4.52 11.16
CA PHE A 9 -46.68 3.91 12.03
C PHE A 9 -45.78 2.90 11.29
N SER A 10 -45.49 3.11 10.01
CA SER A 10 -44.69 2.13 9.27
C SER A 10 -43.64 2.75 8.34
N ILE A 11 -43.14 3.96 8.59
CA ILE A 11 -42.11 4.59 7.76
C ILE A 11 -40.85 5.01 8.56
N CYS A 12 -40.68 4.60 9.79
CA CYS A 12 -39.54 5.04 10.60
C CYS A 12 -38.50 3.98 10.92
N THR A 13 -38.49 2.82 10.24
CA THR A 13 -37.60 1.70 10.59
C THR A 13 -36.65 1.27 9.47
N LEU A 14 -36.45 2.09 8.41
CA LEU A 14 -35.57 1.70 7.30
C LEU A 14 -34.45 2.72 7.04
N LEU A 15 -33.95 3.38 8.08
CA LEU A 15 -32.87 4.37 7.87
C LEU A 15 -31.77 4.27 8.94
N CYS A 16 -31.29 3.08 9.23
CA CYS A 16 -30.11 2.92 10.10
C CYS A 16 -29.37 1.62 9.82
N LEU A 17 -28.84 1.44 8.61
CA LEU A 17 -27.81 0.41 8.35
C LEU A 17 -26.86 0.92 7.24
N ILE A 18 -26.33 2.14 7.41
CA ILE A 18 -25.03 2.45 6.86
C ILE A 18 -24.06 2.15 7.98
N VAL A 19 -23.77 0.87 8.17
CA VAL A 19 -22.66 0.44 9.01
C VAL A 19 -21.40 0.80 8.23
N SER A 20 -20.79 1.88 8.65
CA SER A 20 -19.41 2.24 8.34
C SER A 20 -18.54 1.03 8.64
N SER A 21 -18.13 0.29 7.62
CA SER A 21 -17.09 -0.73 7.72
C SER A 21 -15.73 -0.04 7.86
N GLU A 22 -15.57 0.73 8.93
CA GLU A 22 -14.27 1.29 9.30
C GLU A 22 -13.42 0.20 9.98
N SER A 23 -12.60 -0.44 9.14
CA SER A 23 -11.18 -0.65 9.46
C SER A 23 -10.82 -1.51 10.67
N ALA A 24 -11.21 -2.77 10.65
CA ALA A 24 -10.58 -3.81 11.48
C ALA A 24 -9.21 -4.30 10.93
N VAL A 25 -8.67 -3.68 9.87
CA VAL A 25 -7.53 -4.21 9.10
C VAL A 25 -6.17 -3.99 9.79
N ALA A 26 -6.01 -2.97 10.62
CA ALA A 26 -4.72 -2.66 11.23
C ALA A 26 -4.29 -3.66 12.33
N GLN A 27 -5.22 -4.35 12.96
CA GLN A 27 -4.94 -5.21 14.12
C GLN A 27 -4.35 -6.57 13.73
N TYR A 28 -4.48 -7.00 12.46
CA TYR A 28 -4.09 -8.34 12.00
C TYR A 28 -3.11 -8.32 10.81
N ASN A 29 -2.51 -7.17 10.47
CA ASN A 29 -1.56 -7.10 9.37
C ASN A 29 -0.26 -7.85 9.70
N SER A 30 0.01 -8.90 8.97
CA SER A 30 1.19 -9.76 9.12
C SER A 30 1.49 -10.49 7.82
N SER A 31 2.64 -11.17 7.75
CA SER A 31 3.01 -12.00 6.59
C SER A 31 1.98 -13.13 6.32
N LYS A 32 1.33 -13.66 7.36
CA LYS A 32 0.28 -14.70 7.24
C LYS A 32 -1.09 -14.12 6.90
N ASN A 33 -1.31 -12.85 7.20
CA ASN A 33 -2.56 -12.14 6.92
C ASN A 33 -2.25 -10.74 6.31
N PRO A 34 -1.71 -10.69 5.09
CA PRO A 34 -1.42 -9.44 4.41
C PRO A 34 -2.69 -8.70 4.03
N ALA A 35 -2.66 -7.37 4.06
CA ALA A 35 -3.79 -6.53 3.68
C ALA A 35 -4.18 -6.77 2.21
N PRO A 36 -5.47 -6.93 1.91
CA PRO A 36 -5.93 -7.09 0.54
C PRO A 36 -5.77 -5.78 -0.27
N ILE A 37 -5.72 -5.92 -1.60
CA ILE A 37 -5.70 -4.78 -2.53
C ILE A 37 -6.94 -3.92 -2.31
N GLY A 38 -6.76 -2.60 -2.26
CA GLY A 38 -7.80 -1.62 -1.99
C GLY A 38 -7.98 -1.29 -0.50
N SER A 39 -7.39 -2.08 0.42
CA SER A 39 -7.50 -1.80 1.85
C SER A 39 -6.46 -0.80 2.32
N ALA A 40 -6.90 0.22 3.04
CA ALA A 40 -6.05 1.19 3.68
C ALA A 40 -5.49 0.64 5.00
N VAL A 41 -4.18 0.54 5.12
CA VAL A 41 -3.49 0.11 6.35
C VAL A 41 -2.95 1.35 7.06
N LYS A 42 -3.42 1.58 8.28
CA LYS A 42 -2.94 2.66 9.14
C LYS A 42 -1.83 2.16 10.05
N SER A 43 -0.77 2.93 10.20
CA SER A 43 0.34 2.65 11.10
C SER A 43 0.96 3.96 11.57
N MET A 44 2.05 3.83 12.31
CA MET A 44 2.84 4.94 12.79
C MET A 44 4.28 4.78 12.32
N VAL A 45 4.93 5.91 12.09
CA VAL A 45 6.36 5.99 11.84
C VAL A 45 6.95 7.06 12.74
N GLU A 46 8.06 6.73 13.37
CA GLU A 46 8.87 7.68 14.12
C GLU A 46 10.00 8.18 13.21
N LEU A 47 10.11 9.50 13.06
CA LEU A 47 11.14 10.15 12.24
C LEU A 47 12.06 10.99 13.11
N GLY A 48 13.32 11.07 12.71
CA GLY A 48 14.35 11.86 13.38
C GLY A 48 15.30 10.98 14.21
N SER A 49 16.53 11.50 14.42
CA SER A 49 17.60 10.79 15.11
C SER A 49 17.88 11.35 16.52
N VAL A 50 17.90 12.68 16.68
CA VAL A 50 18.18 13.35 17.97
C VAL A 50 16.87 13.76 18.63
N TYR A 51 15.98 14.34 17.85
CA TYR A 51 14.61 14.66 18.26
C TYR A 51 13.69 13.92 17.32
N SER A 52 12.95 12.96 17.86
CA SER A 52 12.01 12.18 17.06
C SER A 52 10.57 12.64 17.26
N SER A 53 9.80 12.54 16.18
CA SER A 53 8.36 12.80 16.18
C SER A 53 7.64 11.62 15.57
N ILE A 54 6.44 11.33 16.08
CA ILE A 54 5.59 10.22 15.61
C ILE A 54 4.56 10.78 14.64
N TYR A 55 4.46 10.13 13.48
CA TYR A 55 3.51 10.45 12.42
C TYR A 55 2.57 9.29 12.17
N ASP A 56 1.34 9.60 11.82
CA ASP A 56 0.40 8.59 11.31
C ASP A 56 0.61 8.45 9.81
N ILE A 57 0.80 7.22 9.35
CA ILE A 57 0.87 6.88 7.94
C ILE A 57 -0.32 6.00 7.55
N THR A 58 -0.75 6.16 6.31
CA THR A 58 -1.74 5.28 5.68
C THR A 58 -1.22 4.82 4.34
N ILE A 59 -1.18 3.51 4.13
CA ILE A 59 -0.70 2.90 2.90
C ILE A 59 -1.82 2.09 2.28
N THR A 60 -2.05 2.28 0.99
CA THR A 60 -3.06 1.55 0.23
C THR A 60 -2.44 1.02 -1.06
N VAL A 61 -2.50 -0.27 -1.29
CA VAL A 61 -2.25 -0.84 -2.62
C VAL A 61 -3.50 -0.61 -3.45
N LEU A 62 -3.41 0.27 -4.45
CA LEU A 62 -4.55 0.64 -5.29
C LEU A 62 -4.81 -0.37 -6.39
N GLU A 63 -3.72 -0.84 -7.01
CA GLU A 63 -3.78 -1.67 -8.21
C GLU A 63 -2.52 -2.53 -8.32
N THR A 64 -2.66 -3.71 -8.90
CA THR A 64 -1.54 -4.56 -9.30
C THR A 64 -1.71 -5.00 -10.74
N VAL A 65 -0.61 -5.01 -11.50
CA VAL A 65 -0.55 -5.52 -12.88
C VAL A 65 0.58 -6.53 -12.97
N ARG A 66 0.30 -7.74 -13.47
CA ARG A 66 1.27 -8.85 -13.45
C ARG A 66 1.58 -9.36 -14.87
N GLY A 67 2.78 -9.91 -15.04
CA GLY A 67 3.17 -10.71 -16.20
C GLY A 67 3.30 -9.91 -17.49
N LYS A 68 2.62 -10.34 -18.55
CA LYS A 68 2.72 -9.72 -19.90
C LYS A 68 2.25 -8.27 -19.90
N ASP A 69 1.20 -7.94 -19.16
CA ASP A 69 0.67 -6.58 -19.11
C ASP A 69 1.59 -5.65 -18.32
N ALA A 70 2.18 -6.12 -17.22
CA ALA A 70 3.22 -5.39 -16.51
C ALA A 70 4.41 -5.09 -17.44
N MET A 71 4.88 -6.09 -18.17
CA MET A 71 5.99 -5.92 -19.12
C MET A 71 5.65 -4.91 -20.24
N LYS A 72 4.40 -4.91 -20.73
CA LYS A 72 3.93 -3.94 -21.73
C LYS A 72 3.97 -2.52 -21.20
N LEU A 73 3.50 -2.29 -19.96
CA LEU A 73 3.54 -0.98 -19.30
C LEU A 73 4.99 -0.53 -19.06
N LEU A 74 5.86 -1.42 -18.60
CA LEU A 74 7.28 -1.13 -18.42
C LEU A 74 7.97 -0.74 -19.74
N LYS A 75 7.68 -1.45 -20.85
CA LYS A 75 8.22 -1.11 -22.18
C LYS A 75 7.69 0.22 -22.71
N LYS A 76 6.46 0.61 -22.34
CA LYS A 76 5.91 1.93 -22.66
C LYS A 76 6.59 3.04 -21.85
N ALA A 77 6.96 2.77 -20.59
CA ALA A 77 7.67 3.72 -19.75
C ALA A 77 9.12 3.93 -20.22
N ASP A 78 9.82 2.85 -20.54
CA ASP A 78 11.15 2.89 -21.15
C ASP A 78 11.35 1.64 -22.03
N SER A 79 11.60 1.87 -23.32
CA SER A 79 11.86 0.80 -24.29
C SER A 79 13.11 -0.04 -23.96
N LYS A 80 14.05 0.52 -23.17
CA LYS A 80 15.27 -0.16 -22.69
C LYS A 80 15.03 -1.13 -21.56
N ASN A 81 13.88 -1.07 -20.87
CA ASN A 81 13.55 -2.02 -19.80
C ASN A 81 13.73 -3.47 -20.27
N LYS A 82 14.52 -4.25 -19.53
CA LYS A 82 14.81 -5.65 -19.87
C LYS A 82 13.66 -6.56 -19.44
N LYS A 83 13.57 -7.72 -20.06
CA LYS A 83 12.70 -8.80 -19.60
C LYS A 83 13.18 -9.32 -18.24
N PRO A 84 12.27 -9.82 -17.39
CA PRO A 84 12.66 -10.45 -16.13
C PRO A 84 13.49 -11.72 -16.40
N PRO A 85 14.26 -12.21 -15.40
CA PRO A 85 14.98 -13.48 -15.50
C PRO A 85 14.08 -14.65 -15.89
N LYS A 86 14.67 -15.73 -16.42
CA LYS A 86 13.93 -16.96 -16.76
C LYS A 86 13.23 -17.49 -15.49
N GLY A 87 11.95 -17.82 -15.62
CA GLY A 87 11.12 -18.27 -14.48
C GLY A 87 10.41 -17.14 -13.74
N PHE A 88 10.83 -15.88 -13.92
CA PHE A 88 10.24 -14.73 -13.26
C PHE A 88 9.32 -13.93 -14.18
N GLU A 89 8.49 -13.13 -13.58
CA GLU A 89 7.68 -12.09 -14.24
C GLU A 89 7.61 -10.84 -13.37
N TYR A 90 7.27 -9.70 -13.99
CA TYR A 90 7.10 -8.46 -13.23
C TYR A 90 5.68 -8.36 -12.66
N ILE A 91 5.60 -7.81 -11.44
CA ILE A 91 4.40 -7.24 -10.86
C ILE A 91 4.65 -5.74 -10.67
N LEU A 92 3.81 -4.92 -11.28
CA LEU A 92 3.68 -3.50 -11.00
C LEU A 92 2.64 -3.31 -9.92
N VAL A 93 2.95 -2.48 -8.93
CA VAL A 93 2.06 -2.18 -7.82
C VAL A 93 1.89 -0.67 -7.73
N LYS A 94 0.66 -0.19 -7.83
CA LYS A 94 0.33 1.21 -7.60
C LYS A 94 -0.01 1.40 -6.13
N VAL A 95 0.76 2.24 -5.46
CA VAL A 95 0.64 2.48 -4.03
C VAL A 95 0.27 3.93 -3.79
N LYS A 96 -0.62 4.17 -2.83
CA LYS A 96 -0.87 5.47 -2.22
C LYS A 96 -0.24 5.48 -0.84
N PHE A 97 0.56 6.50 -0.57
CA PHE A 97 1.19 6.77 0.73
C PHE A 97 0.70 8.12 1.24
N GLU A 98 0.16 8.15 2.45
CA GLU A 98 -0.35 9.35 3.10
C GLU A 98 0.33 9.50 4.47
N MET A 99 0.65 10.73 4.85
CA MET A 99 1.30 11.04 6.11
C MET A 99 0.58 12.18 6.84
N LYS A 100 0.41 12.05 8.15
CA LYS A 100 -0.18 13.10 9.01
C LYS A 100 0.67 13.33 10.24
N SER A 101 0.85 14.60 10.61
CA SER A 101 1.43 14.98 11.89
C SER A 101 0.45 14.75 13.03
N ARG A 102 0.97 14.51 14.22
CA ARG A 102 0.20 14.46 15.47
C ARG A 102 0.24 15.77 16.25
N ALA A 103 1.28 16.58 16.01
CA ALA A 103 1.42 17.92 16.60
C ALA A 103 1.72 18.95 15.52
N VAL A 104 1.33 20.21 15.77
CA VAL A 104 1.58 21.33 14.85
C VAL A 104 3.08 21.58 14.64
N SER A 105 3.91 21.23 15.63
CA SER A 105 5.38 21.31 15.57
C SER A 105 6.04 20.26 14.70
N ASP A 106 5.33 19.16 14.35
CA ASP A 106 5.87 18.04 13.57
C ASP A 106 6.02 18.45 12.12
N LYS A 107 7.26 18.59 11.66
CA LYS A 107 7.58 19.09 10.30
C LYS A 107 8.53 18.17 9.52
N LEU A 108 8.95 17.04 10.12
CA LEU A 108 9.82 16.11 9.43
C LEU A 108 9.07 15.43 8.28
N SER A 109 9.77 15.18 7.20
CA SER A 109 9.22 14.54 6.01
C SER A 109 9.71 13.11 5.91
N PHE A 110 8.89 12.22 5.36
CA PHE A 110 9.29 10.85 5.04
C PHE A 110 9.91 10.84 3.65
N ASP A 111 11.13 10.34 3.55
CA ASP A 111 11.85 10.22 2.29
C ASP A 111 11.65 8.82 1.70
N LEU A 112 10.94 8.75 0.57
CA LEU A 112 10.79 7.53 -0.21
C LEU A 112 12.01 7.27 -1.11
N GLY A 113 12.93 8.27 -1.21
CA GLY A 113 14.11 8.19 -2.06
C GLY A 113 13.80 8.20 -3.56
N ASP A 114 14.85 8.03 -4.35
CA ASP A 114 14.73 7.82 -5.81
C ASP A 114 14.44 6.35 -6.14
N GLU A 115 14.96 5.44 -5.33
CA GLU A 115 14.65 4.02 -5.34
C GLU A 115 13.95 3.65 -4.02
N PRO A 116 12.73 3.19 -4.04
CA PRO A 116 11.95 2.95 -2.83
C PRO A 116 12.43 1.70 -2.08
N LEU A 117 13.54 1.84 -1.38
CA LEU A 117 14.23 0.75 -0.66
C LEU A 117 13.40 0.16 0.50
N GLN A 118 12.42 0.92 0.98
CA GLN A 118 11.49 0.49 2.02
C GLN A 118 10.48 -0.57 1.53
N TRP A 119 10.44 -0.82 0.23
CA TRP A 119 9.49 -1.74 -0.39
C TRP A 119 10.20 -2.97 -0.91
N VAL A 120 9.83 -4.13 -0.41
CA VAL A 120 10.34 -5.42 -0.88
C VAL A 120 9.19 -6.37 -1.19
N ALA A 121 9.44 -7.39 -2.00
CA ALA A 121 8.49 -8.47 -2.21
C ALA A 121 9.02 -9.75 -1.60
N LEU A 122 8.14 -10.49 -0.92
CA LEU A 122 8.42 -11.80 -0.36
C LEU A 122 7.63 -12.86 -1.14
N ALA A 123 8.27 -14.00 -1.32
CA ALA A 123 7.61 -15.20 -1.79
C ALA A 123 6.68 -15.79 -0.71
N SER A 124 5.86 -16.76 -1.10
CA SER A 124 4.93 -17.46 -0.19
C SER A 124 5.66 -18.15 0.99
N ASP A 125 6.94 -18.49 0.84
CA ASP A 125 7.80 -19.05 1.89
C ASP A 125 8.56 -18.00 2.69
N LEU A 126 8.26 -16.71 2.47
CA LEU A 126 8.88 -15.52 3.07
C LEU A 126 10.33 -15.26 2.62
N THR A 127 10.80 -15.91 1.57
CA THR A 127 12.07 -15.55 0.94
C THR A 127 11.93 -14.22 0.19
N GLU A 128 12.87 -13.29 0.40
CA GLU A 128 12.87 -12.01 -0.31
C GLU A 128 13.21 -12.19 -1.79
N TYR A 129 12.41 -11.60 -2.66
CA TYR A 129 12.69 -11.52 -4.07
C TYR A 129 13.80 -10.51 -4.37
N PRO A 130 14.65 -10.78 -5.39
CA PRO A 130 15.71 -9.87 -5.75
C PRO A 130 15.15 -8.53 -6.25
N ARG A 131 15.80 -7.45 -5.89
CA ARG A 131 15.48 -6.12 -6.41
C ARG A 131 15.75 -6.04 -7.90
N VAL A 132 14.99 -5.20 -8.58
CA VAL A 132 15.10 -5.01 -10.03
C VAL A 132 15.35 -3.54 -10.34
N SER A 133 16.19 -3.30 -11.34
CA SER A 133 16.46 -1.96 -11.85
C SER A 133 15.78 -1.80 -13.22
N VAL A 134 14.55 -1.27 -13.18
CA VAL A 134 13.75 -0.94 -14.38
C VAL A 134 13.00 0.37 -14.15
N THR A 135 12.79 1.12 -15.21
CA THR A 135 11.99 2.35 -15.16
C THR A 135 10.51 2.00 -15.10
N VAL A 136 9.84 2.41 -14.03
CA VAL A 136 8.39 2.21 -13.85
C VAL A 136 7.58 3.28 -14.59
N PRO A 137 6.29 3.04 -14.88
CA PRO A 137 5.39 4.07 -15.40
C PRO A 137 5.29 5.28 -14.47
N ALA A 138 5.05 6.44 -15.05
CA ALA A 138 4.79 7.64 -14.26
C ALA A 138 3.36 7.64 -13.69
N PRO A 139 3.16 8.15 -12.46
CA PRO A 139 4.19 8.56 -11.53
C PRO A 139 4.88 7.35 -10.86
N ALA A 140 6.19 7.44 -10.67
CA ALA A 140 6.91 6.50 -9.81
C ALA A 140 6.66 6.84 -8.33
N LEU A 141 6.61 5.84 -7.47
CA LEU A 141 6.52 6.05 -6.03
C LEU A 141 7.91 6.43 -5.50
N LYS A 142 8.16 7.71 -5.36
CA LYS A 142 9.45 8.26 -4.94
C LYS A 142 9.34 9.67 -4.40
N GLY A 143 10.44 10.19 -3.87
CA GLY A 143 10.55 11.56 -3.37
C GLY A 143 10.09 11.68 -1.92
N THR A 144 9.85 12.89 -1.49
CA THR A 144 9.62 13.23 -0.10
C THR A 144 8.16 13.54 0.16
N VAL A 145 7.57 12.95 1.21
CA VAL A 145 6.20 13.18 1.65
C VAL A 145 6.21 14.00 2.94
N LYS A 146 5.54 15.15 2.94
CA LYS A 146 5.39 16.03 4.10
C LYS A 146 4.12 15.67 4.89
N PRO A 147 4.06 16.05 6.18
CA PRO A 147 2.84 15.89 6.95
C PRO A 147 1.67 16.66 6.32
N GLY A 148 0.55 15.97 6.14
CA GLY A 148 -0.64 16.48 5.44
C GLY A 148 -0.70 16.14 3.96
N ASP A 149 0.42 15.68 3.38
CA ASP A 149 0.48 15.31 1.97
C ASP A 149 0.17 13.83 1.73
N SER A 150 -0.11 13.51 0.48
CA SER A 150 -0.18 12.16 -0.04
C SER A 150 0.55 12.07 -1.38
N THR A 151 1.10 10.90 -1.67
CA THR A 151 1.67 10.58 -2.97
C THR A 151 1.15 9.25 -3.48
N GLU A 152 1.03 9.14 -4.78
CA GLU A 152 0.69 7.88 -5.46
C GLU A 152 1.76 7.58 -6.50
N GLY A 153 2.12 6.31 -6.63
CA GLY A 153 3.10 5.94 -7.62
C GLY A 153 3.25 4.44 -7.78
N TRP A 154 4.01 4.07 -8.80
CA TRP A 154 4.30 2.69 -9.13
C TRP A 154 5.61 2.23 -8.51
N VAL A 155 5.60 1.02 -7.98
CA VAL A 155 6.77 0.20 -7.67
C VAL A 155 6.71 -1.09 -8.48
N VAL A 156 7.85 -1.77 -8.63
CA VAL A 156 7.95 -2.99 -9.44
C VAL A 156 8.75 -4.05 -8.71
N PHE A 157 8.30 -5.30 -8.83
CA PHE A 157 8.99 -6.48 -8.32
C PHE A 157 9.09 -7.54 -9.41
N ALA A 158 10.16 -8.35 -9.37
CA ALA A 158 10.24 -9.58 -10.14
C ALA A 158 9.93 -10.75 -9.21
N VAL A 159 8.89 -11.50 -9.53
CA VAL A 159 8.41 -12.64 -8.73
C VAL A 159 8.43 -13.92 -9.56
N ASP A 160 8.53 -15.07 -8.91
CA ASP A 160 8.40 -16.36 -9.59
C ASP A 160 6.99 -16.47 -10.20
N LYS A 161 6.93 -16.95 -11.45
CA LYS A 161 5.65 -17.14 -12.17
C LYS A 161 4.72 -18.13 -11.50
N LYS A 162 5.28 -19.07 -10.74
CA LYS A 162 4.54 -20.11 -10.05
C LYS A 162 4.07 -19.71 -8.67
N ASP A 163 4.60 -18.58 -8.15
CA ASP A 163 4.16 -18.08 -6.84
C ASP A 163 2.78 -17.43 -6.95
N ASN A 164 1.81 -18.04 -6.26
CA ASN A 164 0.42 -17.60 -6.23
C ASN A 164 0.09 -16.73 -5.00
N GLY A 165 1.08 -16.46 -4.15
CA GLY A 165 0.87 -15.70 -2.92
C GLY A 165 1.97 -14.68 -2.58
N PRO A 166 2.61 -14.01 -3.57
CA PRO A 166 3.64 -13.04 -3.24
C PRO A 166 3.06 -11.87 -2.43
N VAL A 167 3.85 -11.38 -1.48
CA VAL A 167 3.47 -10.31 -0.55
C VAL A 167 4.42 -9.14 -0.71
N MET A 168 3.88 -7.93 -0.83
CA MET A 168 4.68 -6.71 -0.70
C MET A 168 4.81 -6.33 0.76
N VAL A 169 6.01 -5.94 1.14
CA VAL A 169 6.34 -5.48 2.49
C VAL A 169 6.76 -4.03 2.42
N PHE A 170 6.23 -3.21 3.32
CA PHE A 170 6.76 -1.90 3.64
C PHE A 170 7.48 -1.97 4.98
N ASP A 171 8.76 -1.66 4.96
CA ASP A 171 9.61 -1.59 6.14
C ASP A 171 10.21 -0.18 6.26
N PRO A 172 9.71 0.66 7.18
CA PRO A 172 10.17 2.03 7.32
C PRO A 172 11.64 2.14 7.78
N ASP A 173 12.20 1.08 8.37
CA ASP A 173 13.57 1.07 8.87
C ASP A 173 14.58 0.73 7.76
N SER A 174 14.11 0.27 6.61
CA SER A 174 14.96 -0.12 5.48
C SER A 174 15.41 1.07 4.63
N GLY A 175 16.52 0.88 3.91
CA GLY A 175 16.96 1.80 2.87
C GLY A 175 17.60 3.09 3.36
N GLY A 176 18.10 3.12 4.60
CA GLY A 176 18.73 4.32 5.16
C GLY A 176 17.74 5.44 5.48
N ALA A 177 16.45 5.16 5.40
CA ALA A 177 15.42 6.06 5.91
C ALA A 177 15.63 6.27 7.42
N THR A 178 15.41 7.50 7.88
CA THR A 178 15.47 7.81 9.32
C THR A 178 14.17 7.42 10.04
N GLY A 179 13.30 6.67 9.37
CA GLY A 179 12.02 6.22 9.90
C GLY A 179 12.16 4.90 10.67
N ARG A 180 11.48 4.83 11.81
CA ARG A 180 11.30 3.59 12.58
C ARG A 180 9.82 3.31 12.71
N GLY A 181 9.44 2.05 12.59
CA GLY A 181 8.03 1.73 12.70
C GLY A 181 7.72 0.25 12.46
N LYS A 182 6.44 -0.04 12.44
CA LYS A 182 5.97 -1.41 12.22
C LYS A 182 6.04 -1.78 10.74
N THR A 183 6.61 -2.93 10.45
CA THR A 183 6.56 -3.56 9.13
C THR A 183 5.11 -3.87 8.72
N LEU A 184 4.74 -3.53 7.50
CA LEU A 184 3.39 -3.74 6.95
C LEU A 184 3.44 -4.68 5.75
N PHE A 185 2.39 -5.50 5.62
CA PHE A 185 2.30 -6.55 4.61
C PHE A 185 1.07 -6.36 3.73
N PHE A 186 1.25 -6.48 2.41
CA PHE A 186 0.19 -6.26 1.42
C PHE A 186 0.14 -7.40 0.42
N ARG A 187 -1.05 -7.90 0.15
CA ARG A 187 -1.29 -8.92 -0.85
C ARG A 187 -1.05 -8.34 -2.26
N LEU A 188 -0.31 -9.06 -3.11
CA LEU A 188 -0.02 -8.63 -4.47
C LEU A 188 -0.98 -9.22 -5.51
N LEU A 189 -1.76 -10.22 -5.14
CA LEU A 189 -2.78 -10.80 -6.00
C LEU A 189 -4.16 -10.58 -5.40
N LYS A 190 -5.15 -10.38 -6.26
CA LYS A 190 -6.56 -10.40 -5.83
C LYS A 190 -6.84 -11.79 -5.27
N GLY A 191 -7.40 -11.86 -4.06
CA GLY A 191 -7.94 -13.11 -3.53
C GLY A 191 -9.05 -13.62 -4.44
N GLU A 192 -9.13 -14.92 -4.60
CA GLU A 192 -10.29 -15.60 -5.20
C GLU A 192 -11.50 -15.41 -4.29
#